data_93df0ab93c15919312614583f1d09887
#
_entry.id   93df0ab93c15919312614583f1d09887
#
_cell.length_a   1.000
_cell.length_b   1.000
_cell.length_c   1.000
_cell.angle_alpha   90.00
_cell.angle_beta   90.00
_cell.angle_gamma   90.00
#
_symmetry.space_group_name_H-M   'P 1'
#
loop_
_entity.id
_entity.type
_entity.pdbx_description
1 polymer ?
#
loop_
_entity_poly.entity_id
_entity_poly.type
_entity_poly.pdbx_seq_one_letter_code
_entity_poly.pdbx_strand_id
1 'polypeptide(L)'
;MRKHIAPILLTVTLALSASMAWGQAKDALYKSLGGKKAITAVVDLFVGNCAMDPKISSFFKADVADPKKLAHFKMELVNQICNAAGGPCKYTGKSMKEAHMGMGITKADFDALVGDLVAALDKAGVKPADKNALLGVLGPMSSDIVEK
;
A
#
# COMPACT_ATOMS: atom_id res chain seq x y z
N MET A 1 -23.69 68.72 -37.32
CA MET A 1 -24.19 67.45 -36.83
C MET A 1 -23.08 66.44 -36.76
N ARG A 2 -22.50 66.23 -35.61
CA ARG A 2 -21.41 65.29 -35.43
C ARG A 2 -21.88 64.11 -34.62
N LYS A 3 -21.90 62.94 -35.24
CA LYS A 3 -22.23 61.66 -34.60
C LYS A 3 -21.00 61.15 -33.88
N HIS A 4 -21.03 61.09 -32.58
CA HIS A 4 -19.98 60.45 -31.80
C HIS A 4 -20.30 58.95 -31.70
N ILE A 5 -19.49 58.14 -32.34
CA ILE A 5 -19.49 56.67 -32.22
C ILE A 5 -18.50 56.34 -31.12
N ALA A 6 -18.98 55.84 -30.00
CA ALA A 6 -18.13 55.32 -28.92
C ALA A 6 -17.68 53.90 -29.27
N PRO A 7 -16.37 53.58 -29.10
CA PRO A 7 -15.91 52.21 -29.29
C PRO A 7 -16.25 51.38 -28.06
N ILE A 8 -16.96 50.30 -28.29
CA ILE A 8 -17.18 49.25 -27.29
C ILE A 8 -15.88 48.49 -27.14
N LEU A 9 -15.19 48.68 -26.02
CA LEU A 9 -14.05 47.87 -25.62
C LEU A 9 -14.56 46.49 -25.14
N LEU A 10 -14.44 45.51 -25.99
CA LEU A 10 -14.68 44.09 -25.64
C LEU A 10 -13.47 43.58 -24.88
N THR A 11 -13.53 43.60 -23.55
CA THR A 11 -12.53 42.96 -22.72
C THR A 11 -12.72 41.45 -22.74
N VAL A 12 -11.92 40.78 -23.53
CA VAL A 12 -11.79 39.32 -23.51
C VAL A 12 -11.02 38.94 -22.23
N THR A 13 -11.75 38.58 -21.18
CA THR A 13 -11.15 37.94 -20.01
C THR A 13 -10.79 36.52 -20.36
N LEU A 14 -9.51 36.29 -20.70
CA LEU A 14 -8.93 34.97 -20.86
C LEU A 14 -8.90 34.30 -19.47
N ALA A 15 -9.92 33.48 -19.18
CA ALA A 15 -9.91 32.60 -18.02
C ALA A 15 -8.82 31.53 -18.24
N LEU A 16 -7.63 31.75 -17.68
CA LEU A 16 -6.62 30.70 -17.51
C LEU A 16 -7.19 29.67 -16.55
N SER A 17 -7.88 28.65 -17.07
CA SER A 17 -8.15 27.43 -16.36
C SER A 17 -6.81 26.73 -16.16
N ALA A 18 -6.13 27.03 -15.06
CA ALA A 18 -5.03 26.23 -14.58
C ALA A 18 -5.56 24.84 -14.26
N SER A 19 -5.49 23.95 -15.23
CA SER A 19 -5.62 22.51 -15.00
C SER A 19 -4.49 22.12 -14.06
N MET A 20 -4.76 22.13 -12.77
CA MET A 20 -3.88 21.51 -11.78
C MET A 20 -3.92 20.02 -12.06
N ALA A 21 -3.07 19.55 -12.97
CA ALA A 21 -2.65 18.19 -13.05
C ALA A 21 -1.92 17.90 -11.73
N TRP A 22 -2.67 17.41 -10.76
CA TRP A 22 -2.14 16.84 -9.54
C TRP A 22 -1.46 15.55 -9.94
N GLY A 23 -0.24 15.64 -10.44
CA GLY A 23 0.69 14.53 -10.43
C GLY A 23 0.92 14.20 -8.97
N GLN A 24 0.17 13.25 -8.44
CA GLN A 24 0.45 12.74 -7.10
C GLN A 24 1.90 12.27 -7.13
N ALA A 25 2.71 12.83 -6.23
CA ALA A 25 4.11 12.44 -6.12
C ALA A 25 4.14 10.91 -5.96
N LYS A 26 5.02 10.24 -6.72
CA LYS A 26 5.12 8.78 -6.79
C LYS A 26 5.28 8.14 -5.40
N ASP A 27 5.76 8.90 -4.43
CA ASP A 27 6.01 8.51 -3.05
C ASP A 27 4.97 9.07 -2.04
N ALA A 28 3.85 9.61 -2.51
CA ALA A 28 2.86 10.26 -1.65
C ALA A 28 2.31 9.30 -0.59
N LEU A 29 1.93 8.07 -0.99
CA LEU A 29 1.43 7.06 -0.05
C LEU A 29 2.50 6.66 0.96
N TYR A 30 3.74 6.43 0.52
CA TYR A 30 4.85 6.11 1.41
C TYR A 30 5.07 7.18 2.48
N LYS A 31 5.05 8.45 2.09
CA LYS A 31 5.19 9.57 3.02
C LYS A 31 4.00 9.70 3.97
N SER A 32 2.78 9.51 3.45
CA SER A 32 1.56 9.58 4.25
C SER A 32 1.47 8.46 5.28
N LEU A 33 1.98 7.27 4.97
CA LEU A 33 2.12 6.15 5.90
C LEU A 33 3.16 6.42 7.01
N GLY A 34 3.99 7.46 6.91
CA GLY A 34 5.03 7.80 7.87
C GLY A 34 6.40 7.20 7.56
N GLY A 35 6.61 6.75 6.33
CA GLY A 35 7.89 6.24 5.85
C GLY A 35 8.27 4.86 6.40
N LYS A 36 9.52 4.45 6.16
CA LYS A 36 10.00 3.11 6.51
C LYS A 36 9.82 2.75 7.99
N LYS A 37 10.05 3.71 8.90
CA LYS A 37 9.91 3.48 10.34
C LYS A 37 8.47 3.09 10.73
N ALA A 38 7.49 3.81 10.23
CA ALA A 38 6.09 3.52 10.50
C ALA A 38 5.65 2.20 9.84
N ILE A 39 6.08 1.93 8.60
CA ILE A 39 5.85 0.65 7.93
C ILE A 39 6.44 -0.51 8.72
N THR A 40 7.64 -0.36 9.32
CA THR A 40 8.24 -1.39 10.18
C THR A 40 7.35 -1.68 11.39
N ALA A 41 6.81 -0.67 12.04
CA ALA A 41 5.91 -0.86 13.18
C ALA A 41 4.61 -1.58 12.77
N VAL A 42 4.05 -1.26 11.60
CA VAL A 42 2.89 -1.97 11.04
C VAL A 42 3.22 -3.44 10.77
N VAL A 43 4.37 -3.73 10.16
CA VAL A 43 4.81 -5.10 9.86
C VAL A 43 5.02 -5.91 11.14
N ASP A 44 5.56 -5.32 12.20
CA ASP A 44 5.72 -5.99 13.49
C ASP A 44 4.36 -6.43 14.08
N LEU A 45 3.37 -5.54 14.04
CA LEU A 45 2.01 -5.85 14.47
C LEU A 45 1.35 -6.91 13.58
N PHE A 46 1.48 -6.75 12.26
CA PHE A 46 0.91 -7.64 11.26
C PHE A 46 1.43 -9.08 11.40
N VAL A 47 2.74 -9.26 11.47
CA VAL A 47 3.35 -10.59 11.64
C VAL A 47 2.94 -11.22 12.98
N GLY A 48 2.81 -10.39 14.02
CA GLY A 48 2.27 -10.85 15.31
C GLY A 48 0.84 -11.36 15.21
N ASN A 49 -0.04 -10.64 14.49
CA ASN A 49 -1.42 -11.05 14.25
C ASN A 49 -1.48 -12.39 13.48
N CYS A 50 -0.75 -12.49 12.34
CA CYS A 50 -0.69 -13.70 11.53
C CYS A 50 -0.20 -14.92 12.31
N ALA A 51 0.79 -14.74 13.18
CA ALA A 51 1.30 -15.84 14.01
C ALA A 51 0.28 -16.34 15.05
N MET A 52 -0.69 -15.51 15.43
CA MET A 52 -1.72 -15.81 16.40
C MET A 52 -3.07 -16.19 15.77
N ASP A 53 -3.30 -15.90 14.49
CA ASP A 53 -4.55 -16.26 13.81
C ASP A 53 -4.59 -17.77 13.53
N PRO A 54 -5.50 -18.54 14.16
CA PRO A 54 -5.58 -19.99 13.96
C PRO A 54 -5.88 -20.42 12.52
N LYS A 55 -6.43 -19.52 11.68
CA LYS A 55 -6.73 -19.81 10.27
C LYS A 55 -5.48 -19.89 9.41
N ILE A 56 -4.50 -19.02 9.67
CA ILE A 56 -3.33 -18.84 8.79
C ILE A 56 -1.98 -19.03 9.49
N SER A 57 -1.93 -19.13 10.81
CA SER A 57 -0.68 -19.24 11.57
C SER A 57 0.21 -20.41 11.13
N SER A 58 -0.39 -21.48 10.59
CA SER A 58 0.37 -22.63 10.08
C SER A 58 1.31 -22.28 8.93
N PHE A 59 0.97 -21.30 8.10
CA PHE A 59 1.82 -20.84 6.99
C PHE A 59 3.08 -20.10 7.46
N PHE A 60 3.07 -19.56 8.67
CA PHE A 60 4.15 -18.75 9.23
C PHE A 60 5.05 -19.48 10.23
N LYS A 61 4.71 -20.72 10.60
CA LYS A 61 5.44 -21.47 11.64
C LYS A 61 6.93 -21.57 11.41
N ALA A 62 7.35 -21.80 10.17
CA ALA A 62 8.76 -21.99 9.84
C ALA A 62 9.55 -20.68 9.97
N ASP A 63 8.92 -19.54 9.68
CA ASP A 63 9.55 -18.23 9.74
C ASP A 63 9.60 -17.69 11.16
N VAL A 64 8.54 -17.90 11.95
CA VAL A 64 8.49 -17.41 13.34
C VAL A 64 9.29 -18.26 14.31
N ALA A 65 9.58 -19.52 13.97
CA ALA A 65 10.35 -20.43 14.84
C ALA A 65 11.84 -20.10 14.90
N ASP A 66 12.39 -19.44 13.89
CA ASP A 66 13.81 -19.09 13.82
C ASP A 66 13.94 -17.55 13.84
N PRO A 67 14.64 -16.97 14.83
CA PRO A 67 14.77 -15.51 14.92
C PRO A 67 15.42 -14.85 13.70
N LYS A 68 16.34 -15.54 13.02
CA LYS A 68 17.01 -15.01 11.80
C LYS A 68 16.05 -15.02 10.61
N LYS A 69 15.29 -16.09 10.44
CA LYS A 69 14.25 -16.17 9.41
C LYS A 69 13.17 -15.14 9.64
N LEU A 70 12.71 -14.99 10.89
CA LEU A 70 11.72 -13.99 11.25
C LEU A 70 12.19 -12.57 10.93
N ALA A 71 13.44 -12.23 11.29
CA ALA A 71 14.00 -10.92 10.99
C ALA A 71 14.09 -10.66 9.48
N HIS A 72 14.54 -11.65 8.71
CA HIS A 72 14.61 -11.58 7.25
C HIS A 72 13.20 -11.43 6.62
N PHE A 73 12.25 -12.25 7.06
CA PHE A 73 10.86 -12.19 6.60
C PHE A 73 10.24 -10.81 6.83
N LYS A 74 10.37 -10.26 8.05
CA LYS A 74 9.90 -8.92 8.36
C LYS A 74 10.57 -7.84 7.51
N MET A 75 11.87 -7.95 7.28
CA MET A 75 12.61 -7.02 6.44
C MET A 75 12.08 -7.02 5.00
N GLU A 76 11.84 -8.20 4.42
CA GLU A 76 11.30 -8.30 3.06
C GLU A 76 9.86 -7.77 2.97
N LEU A 77 9.00 -8.00 3.98
CA LEU A 77 7.67 -7.40 4.04
C LEU A 77 7.73 -5.86 4.11
N VAL A 78 8.64 -5.31 4.92
CA VAL A 78 8.85 -3.85 4.98
C VAL A 78 9.29 -3.30 3.62
N ASN A 79 10.23 -3.97 2.96
CA ASN A 79 10.72 -3.56 1.65
C ASN A 79 9.63 -3.64 0.58
N GLN A 80 8.79 -4.69 0.62
CA GLN A 80 7.68 -4.87 -0.30
C GLN A 80 6.62 -3.77 -0.13
N ILE A 81 6.16 -3.52 1.09
CA ILE A 81 5.16 -2.49 1.37
C ILE A 81 5.72 -1.10 1.04
N CYS A 82 6.95 -0.82 1.42
CA CYS A 82 7.62 0.45 1.12
C CYS A 82 7.72 0.67 -0.41
N ASN A 83 8.15 -0.34 -1.15
CA ASN A 83 8.24 -0.29 -2.62
C ASN A 83 6.85 -0.09 -3.24
N ALA A 84 5.86 -0.88 -2.81
CA ALA A 84 4.48 -0.80 -3.31
C ALA A 84 3.83 0.57 -3.04
N ALA A 85 4.18 1.21 -1.91
CA ALA A 85 3.72 2.56 -1.57
C ALA A 85 4.49 3.69 -2.29
N GLY A 86 5.42 3.35 -3.19
CA GLY A 86 6.24 4.32 -3.93
C GLY A 86 7.46 4.84 -3.16
N GLY A 87 7.84 4.19 -2.06
CA GLY A 87 9.04 4.52 -1.28
C GLY A 87 10.34 4.06 -1.95
N PRO A 88 11.48 4.43 -1.36
CA PRO A 88 12.82 4.19 -1.95
C PRO A 88 13.33 2.76 -1.73
N CYS A 89 12.60 1.90 -1.02
CA CYS A 89 13.03 0.55 -0.73
C CYS A 89 13.01 -0.33 -1.99
N LYS A 90 13.86 -1.35 -2.01
CA LYS A 90 13.87 -2.37 -3.05
C LYS A 90 13.45 -3.70 -2.44
N TYR A 91 12.39 -4.28 -2.95
CA TYR A 91 12.05 -5.66 -2.66
C TYR A 91 12.96 -6.58 -3.48
N THR A 92 13.68 -7.47 -2.83
CA THR A 92 14.64 -8.38 -3.45
C THR A 92 14.28 -9.85 -3.24
N GLY A 93 13.12 -10.11 -2.64
CA GLY A 93 12.58 -11.45 -2.43
C GLY A 93 12.06 -12.09 -3.71
N LYS A 94 11.53 -13.30 -3.58
CA LYS A 94 10.85 -14.02 -4.67
C LYS A 94 9.61 -13.26 -5.12
N SER A 95 9.18 -13.45 -6.37
CA SER A 95 7.86 -13.00 -6.81
C SER A 95 6.76 -13.59 -5.92
N MET A 96 5.61 -12.94 -5.83
CA MET A 96 4.49 -13.46 -5.02
C MET A 96 4.09 -14.86 -5.46
N LYS A 97 4.07 -15.13 -6.75
CA LYS A 97 3.77 -16.45 -7.30
C LYS A 97 4.80 -17.50 -6.86
N GLU A 98 6.08 -17.21 -6.97
CA GLU A 98 7.14 -18.14 -6.57
C GLU A 98 7.21 -18.38 -5.06
N ALA A 99 6.91 -17.32 -4.27
CA ALA A 99 6.94 -17.40 -2.82
C ALA A 99 5.79 -18.24 -2.25
N HIS A 100 4.66 -18.31 -2.94
CA HIS A 100 3.43 -18.95 -2.44
C HIS A 100 3.05 -20.23 -3.21
N MET A 101 3.75 -20.54 -4.29
CA MET A 101 3.47 -21.73 -5.11
C MET A 101 3.54 -23.02 -4.28
N GLY A 102 2.49 -23.83 -4.36
CA GLY A 102 2.39 -25.12 -3.67
C GLY A 102 1.97 -25.01 -2.21
N MET A 103 1.68 -23.82 -1.70
CA MET A 103 1.20 -23.63 -0.32
C MET A 103 -0.30 -23.96 -0.17
N GLY A 104 -1.05 -24.05 -1.27
CA GLY A 104 -2.48 -24.35 -1.27
C GLY A 104 -3.33 -23.24 -0.65
N ILE A 105 -2.89 -22.00 -0.72
CA ILE A 105 -3.56 -20.84 -0.14
C ILE A 105 -4.92 -20.65 -0.82
N THR A 106 -5.97 -20.63 -0.01
CA THR A 106 -7.33 -20.37 -0.44
C THR A 106 -7.65 -18.87 -0.39
N LYS A 107 -8.75 -18.49 -1.07
CA LYS A 107 -9.26 -17.11 -0.93
C LYS A 107 -9.58 -16.77 0.53
N ALA A 108 -10.11 -17.71 1.31
CA ALA A 108 -10.44 -17.49 2.72
C ALA A 108 -9.17 -17.23 3.56
N ASP A 109 -8.06 -17.89 3.26
CA ASP A 109 -6.77 -17.66 3.92
C ASP A 109 -6.24 -16.28 3.58
N PHE A 110 -6.35 -15.87 2.30
CA PHE A 110 -5.96 -14.54 1.87
C PHE A 110 -6.82 -13.45 2.53
N ASP A 111 -8.13 -13.65 2.61
CA ASP A 111 -9.04 -12.70 3.28
C ASP A 111 -8.72 -12.58 4.79
N ALA A 112 -8.34 -13.68 5.46
CA ALA A 112 -7.87 -13.65 6.84
C ALA A 112 -6.59 -12.84 6.99
N LEU A 113 -5.60 -13.03 6.10
CA LEU A 113 -4.37 -12.26 6.04
C LEU A 113 -4.65 -10.76 5.88
N VAL A 114 -5.56 -10.38 4.98
CA VAL A 114 -5.97 -8.98 4.78
C VAL A 114 -6.60 -8.42 6.05
N GLY A 115 -7.42 -9.20 6.75
CA GLY A 115 -7.99 -8.84 8.05
C GLY A 115 -6.93 -8.52 9.10
N ASP A 116 -5.89 -9.34 9.19
CA ASP A 116 -4.75 -9.13 10.10
C ASP A 116 -3.96 -7.87 9.76
N LEU A 117 -3.78 -7.59 8.47
CA LEU A 117 -3.13 -6.34 8.02
C LEU A 117 -3.98 -5.13 8.37
N VAL A 118 -5.30 -5.18 8.14
CA VAL A 118 -6.23 -4.09 8.52
C VAL A 118 -6.15 -3.82 10.01
N ALA A 119 -6.19 -4.85 10.84
CA ALA A 119 -6.06 -4.71 12.30
C ALA A 119 -4.72 -4.09 12.73
N ALA A 120 -3.62 -4.45 12.05
CA ALA A 120 -2.31 -3.85 12.30
C ALA A 120 -2.25 -2.38 11.92
N LEU A 121 -2.82 -2.01 10.76
CA LEU A 121 -2.91 -0.62 10.29
C LEU A 121 -3.76 0.25 11.22
N ASP A 122 -4.90 -0.26 11.68
CA ASP A 122 -5.78 0.42 12.62
C ASP A 122 -5.08 0.64 13.98
N LYS A 123 -4.42 -0.38 14.49
CA LYS A 123 -3.65 -0.30 15.75
C LYS A 123 -2.47 0.67 15.65
N ALA A 124 -1.85 0.78 14.48
CA ALA A 124 -0.79 1.74 14.21
C ALA A 124 -1.30 3.17 13.98
N GLY A 125 -2.62 3.40 13.96
CA GLY A 125 -3.23 4.71 13.76
C GLY A 125 -3.15 5.23 12.33
N VAL A 126 -3.03 4.34 11.34
CA VAL A 126 -3.01 4.72 9.92
C VAL A 126 -4.39 5.26 9.51
N LYS A 127 -4.40 6.39 8.82
CA LYS A 127 -5.64 7.04 8.37
C LYS A 127 -6.43 6.13 7.41
N PRO A 128 -7.77 6.16 7.45
CA PRO A 128 -8.60 5.32 6.58
C PRO A 128 -8.29 5.46 5.09
N ALA A 129 -8.00 6.68 4.62
CA ALA A 129 -7.65 6.92 3.22
C ALA A 129 -6.35 6.23 2.81
N ASP A 130 -5.31 6.30 3.66
CA ASP A 130 -4.00 5.67 3.41
C ASP A 130 -4.10 4.14 3.51
N LYS A 131 -4.87 3.64 4.47
CA LYS A 131 -5.19 2.21 4.60
C LYS A 131 -5.84 1.68 3.33
N ASN A 132 -6.89 2.33 2.86
CA ASN A 132 -7.59 1.93 1.64
C ASN A 132 -6.69 2.00 0.40
N ALA A 133 -5.85 3.03 0.30
CA ALA A 133 -4.88 3.16 -0.78
C ALA A 133 -3.85 2.02 -0.76
N LEU A 134 -3.33 1.65 0.42
CA LEU A 134 -2.39 0.54 0.55
C LEU A 134 -3.05 -0.81 0.20
N LEU A 135 -4.26 -1.05 0.69
CA LEU A 135 -5.01 -2.27 0.35
C LEU A 135 -5.33 -2.34 -1.15
N GLY A 136 -5.58 -1.20 -1.80
CA GLY A 136 -5.78 -1.12 -3.24
C GLY A 136 -4.53 -1.47 -4.06
N VAL A 137 -3.34 -1.21 -3.52
CA VAL A 137 -2.06 -1.58 -4.14
C VAL A 137 -1.70 -3.05 -3.90
N LEU A 138 -1.95 -3.56 -2.70
CA LEU A 138 -1.58 -4.93 -2.32
C LEU A 138 -2.62 -5.98 -2.74
N GLY A 139 -3.90 -5.61 -2.77
CA GLY A 139 -5.01 -6.53 -3.08
C GLY A 139 -4.88 -7.30 -4.39
N PRO A 140 -4.44 -6.67 -5.51
CA PRO A 140 -4.23 -7.36 -6.78
C PRO A 140 -3.19 -8.49 -6.73
N MET A 141 -2.31 -8.52 -5.72
CA MET A 141 -1.36 -9.62 -5.52
C MET A 141 -2.07 -10.96 -5.21
N SER A 142 -3.34 -10.93 -4.84
CA SER A 142 -4.15 -12.13 -4.61
C SER A 142 -4.13 -13.09 -5.80
N SER A 143 -4.07 -12.58 -7.02
CA SER A 143 -4.03 -13.41 -8.24
C SER A 143 -2.78 -14.29 -8.35
N ASP A 144 -1.68 -13.89 -7.69
CA ASP A 144 -0.42 -14.65 -7.67
C ASP A 144 -0.28 -15.51 -6.41
N ILE A 145 -1.10 -15.27 -5.39
CA ILE A 145 -0.99 -15.89 -4.07
C ILE A 145 -2.04 -16.99 -3.87
N VAL A 146 -3.28 -16.74 -4.30
CA VAL A 146 -4.40 -17.67 -4.13
C VAL A 146 -4.32 -18.78 -5.18
N GLU A 147 -4.31 -20.03 -4.72
CA GLU A 147 -4.23 -21.23 -5.57
C GLU A 147 -5.57 -21.97 -5.69
N LYS A 148 -6.53 -21.73 -4.78
CA LYS A 148 -7.83 -22.44 -4.70
C LYS A 148 -8.98 -21.49 -4.39
#